data_a9c160f107e6848a35347bfec7825d7f
#
_entry.id   a9c160f107e6848a35347bfec7825d7f
#
_cell.length_a   1.000
_cell.length_b   1.000
_cell.length_c   1.000
_cell.angle_alpha   90.00
_cell.angle_beta   90.00
_cell.angle_gamma   90.00
#
_symmetry.space_group_name_H-M   'P 1'
#
loop_
_entity.id
_entity.type
_entity.pdbx_description
1 polymer ?
#
loop_
_entity_poly.entity_id
_entity_poly.type
_entity_poly.pdbx_seq_one_letter_code
_entity_poly.pdbx_strand_id
1 'polypeptide(L)'
;MSNEIGIHVVPDTKLADLRSRAIDREAIPAIVHIVGTSDLNSMMWIDLQLRLRNREIRFLVDEMEYQQILEESTRYYKMTSEQRILERLPYIQTLLLVNEAINLSPTWRDGKVKLSEPRSGVKDRVVACSYGNWVGTLLENKLSKEDNQVEMDISQYQLVF
;
A
#
# COMPACT_ATOMS: atom_id res chain seq x y z
N MET A 1 25.47 -15.68 -0.65
CA MET A 1 25.49 -14.34 -0.06
C MET A 1 24.04 -13.92 0.11
N SER A 2 23.52 -13.86 1.33
CA SER A 2 22.18 -13.37 1.61
C SER A 2 22.24 -11.85 1.46
N ASN A 3 21.53 -11.32 0.47
CA ASN A 3 21.30 -9.88 0.40
C ASN A 3 20.40 -9.51 1.58
N GLU A 4 20.99 -9.09 2.68
CA GLU A 4 20.22 -8.45 3.74
C GLU A 4 19.68 -7.13 3.17
N ILE A 5 18.39 -7.06 3.00
CA ILE A 5 17.71 -5.83 2.59
C ILE A 5 17.81 -4.87 3.77
N GLY A 6 18.69 -3.90 3.70
CA GLY A 6 18.81 -2.87 4.72
C GLY A 6 17.55 -2.02 4.80
N ILE A 7 17.09 -1.74 6.00
CA ILE A 7 15.98 -0.82 6.25
C ILE A 7 16.51 0.60 6.07
N HIS A 8 15.93 1.35 5.15
CA HIS A 8 16.27 2.75 4.90
C HIS A 8 15.07 3.65 5.20
N VAL A 9 15.31 4.74 5.91
CA VAL A 9 14.30 5.76 6.18
C VAL A 9 14.44 6.87 5.16
N VAL A 10 13.33 7.22 4.49
CA VAL A 10 13.32 8.37 3.56
C VAL A 10 13.71 9.63 4.32
N PRO A 11 14.64 10.43 3.81
CA PRO A 11 15.14 11.59 4.51
C PRO A 11 14.06 12.68 4.62
N ASP A 12 13.37 12.68 5.73
CA ASP A 12 12.74 13.87 6.29
C ASP A 12 13.79 14.52 7.22
N THR A 13 13.81 15.83 7.28
CA THR A 13 14.70 16.58 8.18
C THR A 13 14.55 16.17 9.64
N LYS A 14 13.35 15.67 10.04
CA LYS A 14 13.07 15.16 11.39
C LYS A 14 13.60 13.74 11.63
N LEU A 15 13.93 13.00 10.59
CA LEU A 15 14.39 11.60 10.65
C LEU A 15 15.81 11.43 10.10
N ALA A 16 16.53 12.53 9.86
CA ALA A 16 17.92 12.51 9.35
C ALA A 16 18.84 11.64 10.22
N ASP A 17 18.61 11.62 11.53
CA ASP A 17 19.39 10.80 12.47
C ASP A 17 19.23 9.30 12.22
N LEU A 18 18.07 8.86 11.73
CA LEU A 18 17.84 7.45 11.42
C LEU A 18 18.57 7.01 10.15
N ARG A 19 18.81 7.94 9.22
CA ARG A 19 19.59 7.67 8.01
C ARG A 19 21.04 7.29 8.33
N SER A 20 21.61 7.88 9.38
CA SER A 20 22.96 7.55 9.82
C SER A 20 23.11 6.13 10.36
N ARG A 21 21.99 5.49 10.72
CA ARG A 21 21.92 4.12 11.23
C ARG A 21 21.70 3.08 10.13
N ALA A 22 21.46 3.51 8.88
CA ALA A 22 21.37 2.58 7.76
C ALA A 22 22.72 1.91 7.53
N ILE A 23 22.71 0.58 7.50
CA ILE A 23 23.91 -0.25 7.28
C ILE A 23 24.43 -0.04 5.85
N ASP A 24 23.50 0.16 4.91
CA ASP A 24 23.79 0.39 3.50
C ASP A 24 23.13 1.71 3.03
N ARG A 25 23.95 2.57 2.40
CA ARG A 25 23.46 3.85 1.85
C ARG A 25 22.63 3.69 0.58
N GLU A 26 22.77 2.56 -0.10
CA GLU A 26 22.02 2.21 -1.32
C GLU A 26 20.76 1.37 -1.01
N ALA A 27 20.52 1.06 0.25
CA ALA A 27 19.34 0.29 0.66
C ALA A 27 18.03 0.96 0.25
N ILE A 28 17.08 0.14 -0.17
CA ILE A 28 15.74 0.60 -0.55
C ILE A 28 15.02 1.16 0.68
N PRO A 29 14.42 2.35 0.61
CA PRO A 29 13.68 2.91 1.73
C PRO A 29 12.46 2.03 2.06
N ALA A 30 12.49 1.42 3.25
CA ALA A 30 11.40 0.58 3.75
C ALA A 30 10.42 1.33 4.64
N ILE A 31 10.80 2.52 5.14
CA ILE A 31 9.97 3.36 6.00
C ILE A 31 9.85 4.74 5.37
N VAL A 32 8.60 5.16 5.14
CA VAL A 32 8.26 6.51 4.68
C VAL A 32 7.56 7.25 5.82
N HIS A 33 8.10 8.39 6.24
CA HIS A 33 7.43 9.26 7.19
C HIS A 33 6.44 10.17 6.47
N ILE A 34 5.17 10.05 6.82
CA ILE A 34 4.07 10.83 6.24
C ILE A 34 3.45 11.69 7.34
N VAL A 35 3.43 13.00 7.15
CA VAL A 35 2.70 13.91 8.04
C VAL A 35 1.26 14.04 7.52
N GLY A 36 0.32 13.43 8.22
CA GLY A 36 -1.11 13.47 7.90
C GLY A 36 -1.70 14.85 8.11
N THR A 37 -1.79 15.66 7.06
CA THR A 37 -2.57 16.90 7.05
C THR A 37 -3.99 16.64 6.59
N SER A 38 -4.92 17.58 6.88
CA SER A 38 -6.31 17.48 6.40
C SER A 38 -6.40 17.39 4.87
N ASP A 39 -5.53 18.14 4.17
CA ASP A 39 -5.47 18.12 2.69
C ASP A 39 -4.97 16.79 2.15
N LEU A 40 -3.85 16.31 2.69
CA LEU A 40 -3.29 15.02 2.29
C LEU A 40 -4.27 13.88 2.54
N ASN A 41 -4.89 13.84 3.73
CA ASN A 41 -5.88 12.83 4.05
C ASN A 41 -7.07 12.86 3.07
N SER A 42 -7.60 14.05 2.76
CA SER A 42 -8.67 14.20 1.78
C SER A 42 -8.27 13.70 0.39
N MET A 43 -7.07 14.05 -0.07
CA MET A 43 -6.55 13.57 -1.36
C MET A 43 -6.43 12.04 -1.40
N MET A 44 -5.87 11.44 -0.36
CA MET A 44 -5.70 9.98 -0.27
C MET A 44 -7.04 9.23 -0.26
N TRP A 45 -8.06 9.77 0.42
CA TRP A 45 -9.40 9.18 0.41
C TRP A 45 -10.03 9.21 -0.99
N ILE A 46 -9.92 10.34 -1.68
CA ILE A 46 -10.45 10.51 -3.04
C ILE A 46 -9.70 9.60 -4.00
N ASP A 47 -8.37 9.56 -3.93
CA ASP A 47 -7.55 8.71 -4.80
C ASP A 47 -7.87 7.22 -4.59
N LEU A 48 -7.90 6.75 -3.34
CA LEU A 48 -8.29 5.38 -3.02
C LEU A 48 -9.68 5.03 -3.58
N GLN A 49 -10.66 5.94 -3.41
CA GLN A 49 -12.01 5.74 -3.93
C GLN A 49 -12.04 5.64 -5.45
N LEU A 50 -11.30 6.50 -6.15
CA LEU A 50 -11.22 6.49 -7.61
C LEU A 50 -10.59 5.20 -8.13
N ARG A 51 -9.48 4.77 -7.55
CA ARG A 51 -8.80 3.53 -7.94
C ARG A 51 -9.66 2.29 -7.68
N LEU A 52 -10.39 2.25 -6.58
CA LEU A 52 -11.36 1.18 -6.31
C LEU A 52 -12.50 1.17 -7.35
N ARG A 53 -13.07 2.33 -7.69
CA ARG A 53 -14.12 2.47 -8.73
C ARG A 53 -13.62 2.01 -10.10
N ASN A 54 -12.40 2.37 -10.45
CA ASN A 54 -11.77 2.00 -11.71
C ASN A 54 -11.27 0.55 -11.73
N ARG A 55 -11.39 -0.19 -10.62
CA ARG A 55 -10.90 -1.57 -10.46
C ARG A 55 -9.38 -1.70 -10.64
N GLU A 56 -8.64 -0.63 -10.34
CA GLU A 56 -7.18 -0.63 -10.33
C GLU A 56 -6.62 -1.33 -9.08
N ILE A 57 -7.40 -1.35 -7.99
CA ILE A 57 -7.11 -2.11 -6.78
C ILE A 57 -8.03 -3.31 -6.74
N ARG A 58 -7.45 -4.49 -6.54
CA ARG A 58 -8.18 -5.75 -6.36
C ARG A 58 -7.91 -6.27 -4.96
N PHE A 59 -8.97 -6.59 -4.26
CA PHE A 59 -8.87 -7.29 -2.99
C PHE A 59 -8.75 -8.80 -3.19
N LEU A 60 -8.27 -9.48 -2.18
CA LEU A 60 -8.28 -10.93 -2.14
C LEU A 60 -9.73 -11.43 -2.15
N VAL A 61 -9.93 -12.66 -2.59
CA VAL A 61 -11.23 -13.33 -2.52
C VAL A 61 -11.73 -13.42 -1.07
N ASP A 62 -13.01 -13.70 -0.90
CA ASP A 62 -13.60 -13.89 0.42
C ASP A 62 -12.87 -14.99 1.22
N GLU A 63 -12.78 -14.84 2.51
CA GLU A 63 -12.05 -15.75 3.39
C GLU A 63 -12.64 -17.16 3.36
N MET A 64 -13.97 -17.30 3.28
CA MET A 64 -14.63 -18.61 3.19
C MET A 64 -14.37 -19.29 1.85
N GLU A 65 -14.37 -18.52 0.75
CA GLU A 65 -14.02 -19.02 -0.58
C GLU A 65 -12.56 -19.52 -0.59
N TYR A 66 -11.65 -18.74 -0.03
CA TYR A 66 -10.25 -19.17 0.07
C TYR A 66 -10.10 -20.42 0.94
N GLN A 67 -10.83 -20.52 2.05
CA GLN A 67 -10.80 -21.72 2.91
C GLN A 67 -11.21 -22.96 2.12
N GLN A 68 -12.26 -22.91 1.30
CA GLN A 68 -12.67 -24.02 0.46
C GLN A 68 -11.58 -24.43 -0.53
N ILE A 69 -11.00 -23.45 -1.24
CA ILE A 69 -9.86 -23.68 -2.16
C ILE A 69 -8.69 -24.35 -1.43
N LEU A 70 -8.39 -23.89 -0.23
CA LEU A 70 -7.30 -24.44 0.57
C LEU A 70 -7.59 -25.87 1.02
N GLU A 71 -8.82 -26.18 1.44
CA GLU A 71 -9.25 -27.51 1.88
C GLU A 71 -9.24 -28.54 0.73
N GLU A 72 -9.52 -28.11 -0.49
CA GLU A 72 -9.44 -28.95 -1.70
C GLU A 72 -7.99 -29.24 -2.12
N SER A 73 -7.04 -28.48 -1.59
CA SER A 73 -5.62 -28.65 -1.94
C SER A 73 -4.97 -29.81 -1.19
N THR A 74 -4.12 -30.56 -1.87
CA THR A 74 -3.30 -31.62 -1.21
C THR A 74 -2.35 -31.05 -0.14
N ARG A 75 -2.06 -29.75 -0.19
CA ARG A 75 -1.22 -29.03 0.75
C ARG A 75 -1.89 -28.91 2.12
N TYR A 76 -3.22 -28.74 2.15
CA TYR A 76 -3.98 -28.56 3.40
C TYR A 76 -3.71 -29.65 4.44
N TYR A 77 -3.71 -30.90 4.00
CA TYR A 77 -3.51 -32.05 4.89
C TYR A 77 -2.10 -32.16 5.47
N LYS A 78 -1.13 -31.49 4.87
CA LYS A 78 0.26 -31.44 5.32
C LYS A 78 0.56 -30.26 6.25
N MET A 79 -0.36 -29.32 6.36
CA MET A 79 -0.19 -28.11 7.16
C MET A 79 -0.57 -28.32 8.60
N THR A 80 0.20 -27.73 9.53
CA THR A 80 -0.18 -27.62 10.93
C THR A 80 -1.36 -26.65 11.10
N SER A 81 -2.03 -26.68 12.23
CA SER A 81 -3.11 -25.74 12.55
C SER A 81 -2.65 -24.28 12.49
N GLU A 82 -1.44 -24.00 12.98
CA GLU A 82 -0.83 -22.67 12.93
C GLU A 82 -0.59 -22.21 11.49
N GLN A 83 -0.05 -23.07 10.63
CA GLN A 83 0.16 -22.75 9.21
C GLN A 83 -1.16 -22.48 8.50
N ARG A 84 -2.22 -23.21 8.77
CA ARG A 84 -3.57 -22.95 8.21
C ARG A 84 -4.10 -21.58 8.62
N ILE A 85 -3.93 -21.20 9.89
CA ILE A 85 -4.32 -19.87 10.37
C ILE A 85 -3.52 -18.78 9.66
N LEU A 86 -2.20 -18.93 9.55
CA LEU A 86 -1.33 -17.95 8.88
C LEU A 86 -1.69 -17.79 7.38
N GLU A 87 -2.01 -18.87 6.68
CA GLU A 87 -2.45 -18.81 5.27
C GLU A 87 -3.77 -18.05 5.08
N ARG A 88 -4.70 -18.17 6.03
CA ARG A 88 -6.00 -17.48 5.98
C ARG A 88 -5.93 -16.02 6.44
N LEU A 89 -4.92 -15.65 7.22
CA LEU A 89 -4.81 -14.33 7.85
C LEU A 89 -4.94 -13.15 6.85
N PRO A 90 -4.30 -13.14 5.66
CA PRO A 90 -4.46 -12.06 4.69
C PRO A 90 -5.91 -11.86 4.23
N TYR A 91 -6.65 -12.94 4.05
CA TYR A 91 -8.06 -12.93 3.62
C TYR A 91 -8.97 -12.40 4.73
N ILE A 92 -8.74 -12.82 5.97
CA ILE A 92 -9.42 -12.28 7.16
C ILE A 92 -9.16 -10.77 7.27
N GLN A 93 -7.92 -10.32 7.11
CA GLN A 93 -7.58 -8.89 7.18
C GLN A 93 -8.24 -8.11 6.03
N THR A 94 -8.35 -8.69 4.85
CA THR A 94 -9.06 -8.09 3.71
C THR A 94 -10.55 -7.94 4.01
N LEU A 95 -11.19 -8.97 4.56
CA LEU A 95 -12.60 -8.91 4.96
C LEU A 95 -12.83 -7.81 6.01
N LEU A 96 -11.96 -7.72 7.02
CA LEU A 96 -12.03 -6.68 8.04
C LEU A 96 -11.82 -5.27 7.45
N LEU A 97 -10.90 -5.10 6.50
CA LEU A 97 -10.69 -3.85 5.77
C LEU A 97 -11.95 -3.42 5.02
N VAL A 98 -12.57 -4.35 4.28
CA VAL A 98 -13.82 -4.09 3.54
C VAL A 98 -14.94 -3.69 4.49
N ASN A 99 -15.10 -4.41 5.60
CA ASN A 99 -16.09 -4.10 6.63
C ASN A 99 -15.87 -2.73 7.28
N GLU A 100 -14.63 -2.34 7.54
CA GLU A 100 -14.31 -0.98 7.99
C GLU A 100 -14.74 0.04 6.92
N ALA A 101 -14.35 -0.18 5.66
CA ALA A 101 -14.58 0.76 4.56
C ALA A 101 -16.09 1.04 4.33
N ILE A 102 -16.94 0.02 4.34
CA ILE A 102 -18.38 0.18 4.10
C ILE A 102 -19.10 0.86 5.27
N ASN A 103 -18.53 0.84 6.47
CA ASN A 103 -19.09 1.48 7.66
C ASN A 103 -18.64 2.93 7.85
N LEU A 104 -17.70 3.43 7.04
CA LEU A 104 -17.25 4.82 7.10
C LEU A 104 -18.25 5.75 6.42
N SER A 105 -18.50 6.89 7.06
CA SER A 105 -19.36 7.94 6.53
C SER A 105 -18.52 9.13 6.04
N PRO A 106 -18.54 9.44 4.72
CA PRO A 106 -17.85 10.61 4.21
C PRO A 106 -18.63 11.88 4.56
N THR A 107 -17.92 12.87 5.05
CA THR A 107 -18.43 14.23 5.26
C THR A 107 -17.57 15.22 4.50
N TRP A 108 -18.23 16.20 3.84
CA TRP A 108 -17.55 17.27 3.13
C TRP A 108 -17.54 18.54 3.99
N ARG A 109 -16.37 19.08 4.20
CA ARG A 109 -16.20 20.34 4.90
C ARG A 109 -15.06 21.14 4.27
N ASP A 110 -15.31 22.39 3.95
CA ASP A 110 -14.33 23.32 3.36
C ASP A 110 -13.61 22.74 2.13
N GLY A 111 -14.38 22.06 1.27
CA GLY A 111 -13.84 21.42 0.05
C GLY A 111 -13.02 20.13 0.30
N LYS A 112 -12.99 19.61 1.53
CA LYS A 112 -12.21 18.43 1.91
C LYS A 112 -13.13 17.30 2.38
N VAL A 113 -12.72 16.06 2.05
CA VAL A 113 -13.38 14.85 2.55
C VAL A 113 -12.78 14.44 3.89
N LYS A 114 -13.66 14.23 4.85
CA LYS A 114 -13.32 13.60 6.12
C LYS A 114 -14.13 12.31 6.27
N LEU A 115 -13.46 11.20 6.54
CA LEU A 115 -14.11 9.95 6.89
C LEU A 115 -14.34 9.87 8.40
N SER A 116 -15.60 9.68 8.77
CA SER A 116 -16.04 9.53 10.16
C SER A 116 -16.37 8.08 10.44
N GLU A 117 -15.92 7.62 11.59
CA GLU A 117 -16.20 6.28 12.12
C GLU A 117 -17.58 6.24 12.79
N PRO A 118 -18.29 5.09 12.78
CA PRO A 118 -19.41 4.88 13.69
C PRO A 118 -18.92 4.90 15.14
N ARG A 119 -19.84 5.08 16.11
CA ARG A 119 -19.48 5.25 17.54
C ARG A 119 -18.60 4.13 18.12
N SER A 120 -18.69 2.93 17.59
CA SER A 120 -17.91 1.75 18.02
C SER A 120 -16.98 1.22 16.94
N GLY A 121 -16.76 1.99 15.88
CA GLY A 121 -15.97 1.56 14.73
C GLY A 121 -14.50 1.96 14.84
N VAL A 122 -13.70 1.34 14.00
CA VAL A 122 -12.29 1.67 13.75
C VAL A 122 -12.10 1.92 12.26
N LYS A 123 -11.04 2.62 11.88
CA LYS A 123 -10.70 2.89 10.46
C LYS A 123 -9.21 2.66 10.17
N ASP A 124 -8.50 2.00 11.07
CA ASP A 124 -7.05 1.89 11.00
C ASP A 124 -6.58 1.15 9.74
N ARG A 125 -7.30 0.10 9.33
CA ARG A 125 -6.99 -0.65 8.10
C ARG A 125 -7.23 0.18 6.85
N VAL A 126 -8.33 0.93 6.81
CA VAL A 126 -8.64 1.81 5.66
C VAL A 126 -7.64 2.95 5.59
N VAL A 127 -7.24 3.51 6.73
CA VAL A 127 -6.15 4.51 6.81
C VAL A 127 -4.85 3.91 6.27
N ALA A 128 -4.44 2.75 6.77
CA ALA A 128 -3.22 2.08 6.31
C ALA A 128 -3.27 1.77 4.81
N CYS A 129 -4.42 1.29 4.30
CA CYS A 129 -4.63 1.03 2.87
C CYS A 129 -4.49 2.31 2.03
N SER A 130 -5.07 3.43 2.48
CA SER A 130 -4.99 4.71 1.75
C SER A 130 -3.56 5.27 1.71
N TYR A 131 -2.80 5.15 2.80
CA TYR A 131 -1.39 5.53 2.81
C TYR A 131 -0.57 4.63 1.89
N GLY A 132 -0.79 3.31 1.92
CA GLY A 132 -0.12 2.37 1.02
C GLY A 132 -0.41 2.67 -0.45
N ASN A 133 -1.68 2.93 -0.80
CA ASN A 133 -2.09 3.35 -2.13
C ASN A 133 -1.39 4.65 -2.56
N TRP A 134 -1.35 5.65 -1.70
CA TRP A 134 -0.69 6.92 -2.01
C TRP A 134 0.82 6.76 -2.25
N VAL A 135 1.51 5.96 -1.44
CA VAL A 135 2.92 5.64 -1.67
C VAL A 135 3.11 4.90 -2.99
N GLY A 136 2.21 3.95 -3.33
CA GLY A 136 2.18 3.29 -4.63
C GLY A 136 2.10 4.28 -5.78
N THR A 137 1.17 5.25 -5.71
CA THR A 137 1.03 6.32 -6.71
C THR A 137 2.31 7.16 -6.87
N LEU A 138 2.99 7.48 -5.76
CA LEU A 138 4.27 8.21 -5.83
C LEU A 138 5.35 7.40 -6.53
N LEU A 139 5.43 6.10 -6.28
CA LEU A 139 6.39 5.20 -6.93
C LEU A 139 6.09 5.04 -8.41
N GLU A 140 4.83 4.83 -8.80
CA GLU A 140 4.39 4.76 -10.20
C GLU A 140 4.77 6.03 -10.96
N ASN A 141 4.51 7.20 -10.38
CA ASN A 141 4.85 8.49 -10.98
C ASN A 141 6.38 8.68 -11.13
N LYS A 142 7.16 8.14 -10.20
CA LYS A 142 8.63 8.20 -10.29
C LYS A 142 9.14 7.31 -11.41
N LEU A 143 8.69 6.05 -11.47
CA LEU A 143 9.09 5.09 -12.50
C LEU A 143 8.72 5.58 -13.91
N SER A 144 7.49 6.09 -14.08
CA SER A 144 7.05 6.64 -15.38
C SER A 144 7.90 7.84 -15.86
N LYS A 145 8.46 8.62 -14.93
CA LYS A 145 9.37 9.73 -15.31
C LYS A 145 10.75 9.21 -15.70
N GLU A 146 11.24 8.19 -15.04
CA GLU A 146 12.52 7.55 -15.35
C GLU A 146 12.45 6.88 -16.73
N ASP A 147 11.39 6.14 -17.04
CA ASP A 147 11.17 5.52 -18.35
C ASP A 147 11.11 6.56 -19.49
N ASN A 148 10.41 7.67 -19.30
CA ASN A 148 10.36 8.75 -20.29
C ASN A 148 11.72 9.45 -20.52
N GLN A 149 12.59 9.50 -19.51
CA GLN A 149 13.95 10.02 -19.66
C GLN A 149 14.84 9.06 -20.48
N VAL A 150 14.69 7.75 -20.28
CA VAL A 150 15.41 6.74 -21.06
C VAL A 150 14.99 6.76 -22.52
N GLU A 151 13.70 6.89 -22.84
CA GLU A 151 13.22 7.02 -24.22
C GLU A 151 13.74 8.28 -24.92
N MET A 152 13.84 9.41 -24.21
CA MET A 152 14.41 10.64 -24.78
C MET A 152 15.90 10.51 -25.08
N ASP A 153 16.67 9.81 -24.24
CA ASP A 153 18.10 9.57 -24.47
C ASP A 153 18.34 8.64 -25.67
N ILE A 154 17.52 7.62 -25.85
CA ILE A 154 17.61 6.71 -27.00
C ILE A 154 17.30 7.44 -28.31
N SER A 155 16.33 8.38 -28.30
CA SER A 155 15.99 9.15 -29.50
C SER A 155 17.10 10.11 -29.95
N GLN A 156 17.92 10.60 -29.03
CA GLN A 156 19.10 11.42 -29.35
C GLN A 156 20.22 10.63 -30.03
N TYR A 157 20.34 9.33 -29.78
CA TYR A 157 21.33 8.46 -30.42
C TYR A 157 20.91 7.96 -31.82
N GLN A 158 19.66 8.13 -32.23
CA GLN A 158 19.19 7.74 -33.59
C GLN A 158 19.37 8.82 -34.65
N LEU A 159 19.91 9.98 -34.31
CA LEU A 159 20.13 11.08 -35.24
C LEU A 159 21.59 11.20 -35.78
N VAL A 160 22.38 10.13 -35.70
CA VAL A 160 23.72 10.08 -36.28
C VAL A 160 23.81 8.88 -37.23
N PHE A 161 23.10 9.02 -38.36
CA PHE A 161 23.39 8.27 -39.60
C PHE A 161 23.16 9.20 -40.82
#